data_188c5822581623319de4598fcb463014
#
_entry.id   188c5822581623319de4598fcb463014
#
_cell.length_a   1.000
_cell.length_b   1.000
_cell.length_c   1.000
_cell.angle_alpha   90.00
_cell.angle_beta   90.00
_cell.angle_gamma   90.00
#
_symmetry.space_group_name_H-M   'P 1'
#
loop_
_entity.id
_entity.type
_entity.pdbx_description
1 polymer ?
#
loop_
_entity_poly.entity_id
_entity_poly.type
_entity_poly.pdbx_seq_one_letter_code
_entity_poly.pdbx_strand_id
1 'polypeptide(L)'
;MLARAGATLPSILLFPVRRRLRHPRNQIALRNGASLVSPPDEPLLGLIQEIWLDRCYAGESPDRTSGGVIVDIGAHVGVFTAWAATQYKGCRVVALEPSSRMCAALRENVAASRLRDVTVVQAACGAKAGKATLYARGAEGMNSLYPKDNYGSEFQSLETVRVMTLDDVFHRFAIERCALLKLDCEGAEYDILFNAADVTLDRVERIAMEYHVGLAPGGPEALRDFLDVRGFSVRYSPLADEEGGYLHAVRWR
;
A
#
# COMPACT_ATOMS: atom_id res chain seq x y z
N MET A 1 16.51 -12.80 8.63
CA MET A 1 15.33 -12.14 8.11
C MET A 1 14.26 -13.13 7.64
N LEU A 2 14.44 -13.88 6.55
CA LEU A 2 13.42 -14.80 6.01
C LEU A 2 12.80 -15.76 7.03
N ALA A 3 13.61 -16.36 7.91
CA ALA A 3 13.10 -17.23 8.97
C ALA A 3 12.20 -16.49 9.97
N ARG A 4 12.51 -15.23 10.30
CA ARG A 4 11.68 -14.39 11.20
C ARG A 4 10.35 -14.03 10.55
N ALA A 5 10.32 -13.81 9.23
CA ALA A 5 9.10 -13.59 8.47
C ALA A 5 8.25 -14.88 8.30
N GLY A 6 8.70 -16.01 8.80
CA GLY A 6 8.00 -17.28 8.66
C GLY A 6 8.16 -17.94 7.28
N ALA A 7 9.23 -17.62 6.54
CA ALA A 7 9.50 -18.28 5.26
C ALA A 7 9.70 -19.79 5.42
N THR A 8 9.29 -20.57 4.42
CA THR A 8 9.52 -22.01 4.39
C THR A 8 10.98 -22.33 4.13
N LEU A 9 11.46 -23.49 4.59
CA LEU A 9 12.86 -23.91 4.40
C LEU A 9 13.29 -23.89 2.93
N PRO A 10 12.52 -24.40 1.95
CA PRO A 10 12.86 -24.27 0.54
C PRO A 10 13.02 -22.81 0.09
N SER A 11 12.16 -21.90 0.53
CA SER A 11 12.27 -20.48 0.18
C SER A 11 13.55 -19.85 0.76
N ILE A 12 13.91 -20.18 1.99
CA ILE A 12 15.14 -19.69 2.64
C ILE A 12 16.38 -20.11 1.84
N LEU A 13 16.42 -21.37 1.38
CA LEU A 13 17.57 -21.94 0.68
C LEU A 13 17.63 -21.49 -0.79
N LEU A 14 16.48 -21.44 -1.48
CA LEU A 14 16.43 -21.18 -2.92
C LEU A 14 16.47 -19.70 -3.27
N PHE A 15 16.03 -18.81 -2.39
CA PHE A 15 15.98 -17.37 -2.70
C PHE A 15 17.36 -16.80 -3.06
N PRO A 16 18.45 -17.01 -2.28
CA PRO A 16 19.77 -16.51 -2.64
C PRO A 16 20.28 -17.09 -3.96
N VAL A 17 20.01 -18.38 -4.22
CA VAL A 17 20.43 -19.09 -5.43
C VAL A 17 19.72 -18.50 -6.65
N ARG A 18 18.39 -18.33 -6.58
CA ARG A 18 17.60 -17.72 -7.65
C ARG A 18 18.07 -16.29 -7.96
N ARG A 19 18.32 -15.47 -6.93
CA ARG A 19 18.84 -14.11 -7.10
C ARG A 19 20.22 -14.12 -7.76
N ARG A 20 21.13 -15.02 -7.35
CA ARG A 20 22.47 -15.14 -7.95
C ARG A 20 22.42 -15.59 -9.42
N LEU A 21 21.49 -16.48 -9.76
CA LEU A 21 21.28 -16.97 -11.13
C LEU A 21 20.43 -16.03 -11.98
N ARG A 22 20.09 -14.84 -11.49
CA ARG A 22 19.21 -13.87 -12.17
C ARG A 22 17.90 -14.53 -12.65
N HIS A 23 17.31 -15.37 -11.80
CA HIS A 23 16.02 -15.96 -12.11
C HIS A 23 14.99 -14.85 -12.42
N PRO A 24 14.11 -15.03 -13.42
CA PRO A 24 13.20 -13.99 -13.89
C PRO A 24 12.17 -13.54 -12.83
N ARG A 25 12.14 -14.17 -11.67
CA ARG A 25 11.25 -13.82 -10.54
C ARG A 25 11.89 -14.13 -9.19
N ASN A 26 11.69 -13.24 -8.24
CA ASN A 26 11.87 -13.54 -6.83
C ASN A 26 10.64 -14.30 -6.32
N GLN A 27 10.81 -15.31 -5.46
CA GLN A 27 9.69 -16.06 -4.88
C GLN A 27 9.98 -16.45 -3.44
N ILE A 28 9.02 -16.23 -2.56
CA ILE A 28 9.07 -16.60 -1.15
C ILE A 28 7.74 -17.21 -0.74
N ALA A 29 7.75 -18.41 -0.16
CA ALA A 29 6.59 -19.01 0.46
C ALA A 29 6.71 -18.92 1.99
N LEU A 30 5.65 -18.49 2.64
CA LEU A 30 5.55 -18.34 4.09
C LEU A 30 4.75 -19.49 4.70
N ARG A 31 5.02 -19.80 5.97
CA ARG A 31 4.37 -20.92 6.70
C ARG A 31 2.87 -20.72 6.92
N ASN A 32 2.40 -19.49 6.90
CA ASN A 32 0.97 -19.15 6.99
C ASN A 32 0.21 -19.35 5.68
N GLY A 33 0.85 -19.88 4.64
CA GLY A 33 0.26 -20.16 3.34
C GLY A 33 0.43 -19.04 2.30
N ALA A 34 0.93 -17.87 2.67
CA ALA A 34 1.22 -16.81 1.71
C ALA A 34 2.39 -17.22 0.80
N SER A 35 2.22 -17.02 -0.50
CA SER A 35 3.24 -17.21 -1.53
C SER A 35 3.40 -15.93 -2.32
N LEU A 36 4.57 -15.32 -2.23
CA LEU A 36 4.85 -14.02 -2.80
C LEU A 36 5.87 -14.14 -3.93
N VAL A 37 5.54 -13.56 -5.06
CA VAL A 37 6.45 -13.39 -6.20
C VAL A 37 6.60 -11.91 -6.50
N SER A 38 7.75 -11.53 -7.02
CA SER A 38 7.97 -10.20 -7.59
C SER A 38 8.83 -10.28 -8.84
N PRO A 39 8.78 -9.26 -9.71
CA PRO A 39 9.82 -9.06 -10.72
C PRO A 39 11.22 -9.06 -10.09
N PRO A 40 12.28 -9.41 -10.84
CA PRO A 40 13.63 -9.59 -10.28
C PRO A 40 14.28 -8.28 -9.81
N ASP A 41 13.85 -7.16 -10.35
CA ASP A 41 14.28 -5.79 -10.02
C ASP A 41 13.54 -5.20 -8.80
N GLU A 42 12.50 -5.90 -8.31
CA GLU A 42 11.76 -5.44 -7.14
C GLU A 42 12.36 -5.94 -5.81
N PRO A 43 12.40 -5.09 -4.76
CA PRO A 43 13.03 -5.42 -3.49
C PRO A 43 12.14 -6.28 -2.57
N LEU A 44 11.67 -7.45 -3.04
CA LEU A 44 10.73 -8.31 -2.29
C LEU A 44 11.13 -8.57 -0.83
N LEU A 45 12.43 -8.69 -0.55
CA LEU A 45 12.92 -8.89 0.82
C LEU A 45 12.75 -7.64 1.68
N GLY A 46 13.00 -6.45 1.11
CA GLY A 46 12.79 -5.17 1.78
C GLY A 46 11.33 -5.00 2.16
N LEU A 47 10.42 -5.21 1.21
CA LEU A 47 8.98 -5.15 1.44
C LEU A 47 8.49 -6.13 2.51
N ILE A 48 9.03 -7.35 2.52
CA ILE A 48 8.69 -8.33 3.59
C ILE A 48 9.24 -7.86 4.94
N GLN A 49 10.45 -7.32 5.00
CA GLN A 49 11.00 -6.79 6.25
C GLN A 49 10.12 -5.67 6.79
N GLU A 50 9.87 -4.68 6.01
CA GLU A 50 9.11 -3.48 6.35
C GLU A 50 7.68 -3.81 6.81
N ILE A 51 6.95 -4.60 6.00
CA ILE A 51 5.53 -4.86 6.24
C ILE A 51 5.31 -6.00 7.26
N TRP A 52 6.07 -7.10 7.19
CA TRP A 52 5.82 -8.29 8.01
C TRP A 52 6.60 -8.32 9.32
N LEU A 53 7.81 -7.73 9.35
CA LEU A 53 8.67 -7.73 10.54
C LEU A 53 8.58 -6.42 11.30
N ASP A 54 8.79 -5.30 10.61
CA ASP A 54 8.80 -3.97 11.21
C ASP A 54 7.38 -3.44 11.40
N ARG A 55 6.41 -4.00 10.62
CA ARG A 55 4.97 -3.72 10.74
C ARG A 55 4.62 -2.25 10.59
N CYS A 56 5.26 -1.58 9.64
CA CYS A 56 5.12 -0.14 9.41
C CYS A 56 3.66 0.33 9.28
N TYR A 57 2.74 -0.52 8.76
CA TYR A 57 1.31 -0.20 8.61
C TYR A 57 0.41 -0.82 9.70
N ALA A 58 0.95 -1.53 10.69
CA ALA A 58 0.11 -2.21 11.69
C ALA A 58 -0.49 -1.28 12.75
N GLY A 59 0.18 -0.16 13.06
CA GLY A 59 -0.15 0.70 14.19
C GLY A 59 0.01 -0.02 15.54
N GLU A 60 -0.26 0.68 16.62
CA GLU A 60 -0.12 0.13 17.99
C GLU A 60 -1.35 -0.66 18.48
N SER A 61 -2.48 -0.57 17.79
CA SER A 61 -3.71 -1.23 18.26
C SER A 61 -3.75 -2.69 17.87
N PRO A 62 -3.82 -3.61 18.85
CA PRO A 62 -3.99 -5.03 18.58
C PRO A 62 -5.41 -5.39 18.12
N ASP A 63 -6.37 -4.48 18.22
CA ASP A 63 -7.74 -4.70 17.80
C ASP A 63 -7.84 -4.85 16.29
N ARG A 64 -7.58 -6.07 15.87
CA ARG A 64 -7.88 -6.55 14.53
C ARG A 64 -9.37 -6.83 14.48
N THR A 65 -10.13 -5.74 14.31
CA THR A 65 -11.60 -5.83 14.28
C THR A 65 -12.03 -6.86 13.27
N SER A 66 -12.81 -7.82 13.71
CA SER A 66 -13.43 -8.80 12.83
C SER A 66 -14.46 -8.10 11.95
N GLY A 67 -14.35 -8.31 10.64
CA GLY A 67 -15.28 -7.75 9.65
C GLY A 67 -14.90 -6.36 9.13
N GLY A 68 -15.63 -5.89 8.11
CA GLY A 68 -15.34 -4.66 7.39
C GLY A 68 -14.44 -4.86 6.18
N VAL A 69 -13.95 -3.75 5.64
CA VAL A 69 -13.09 -3.73 4.46
C VAL A 69 -11.75 -3.12 4.81
N ILE A 70 -10.69 -3.70 4.28
CA ILE A 70 -9.37 -3.07 4.21
C ILE A 70 -9.21 -2.53 2.79
N VAL A 71 -8.84 -1.28 2.68
CA VAL A 71 -8.53 -0.64 1.39
C VAL A 71 -7.02 -0.44 1.32
N ASP A 72 -6.38 -1.04 0.32
CA ASP A 72 -4.93 -0.98 0.08
C ASP A 72 -4.67 -0.17 -1.19
N ILE A 73 -4.28 1.08 -1.05
CA ILE A 73 -3.97 1.98 -2.16
C ILE A 73 -2.46 2.03 -2.34
N GLY A 74 -2.01 1.76 -3.59
CA GLY A 74 -0.61 1.50 -3.89
C GLY A 74 -0.21 0.08 -3.43
N ALA A 75 -0.98 -0.91 -3.88
CA ALA A 75 -0.79 -2.29 -3.40
C ALA A 75 0.48 -2.96 -3.92
N HIS A 76 1.10 -2.39 -4.97
CA HIS A 76 2.33 -2.89 -5.57
C HIS A 76 2.20 -4.38 -5.93
N VAL A 77 3.17 -5.22 -5.60
CA VAL A 77 3.08 -6.68 -5.79
C VAL A 77 2.23 -7.39 -4.74
N GLY A 78 1.61 -6.66 -3.80
CA GLY A 78 0.63 -7.19 -2.85
C GLY A 78 1.21 -7.78 -1.57
N VAL A 79 2.38 -7.35 -1.12
CA VAL A 79 2.97 -7.82 0.15
C VAL A 79 2.09 -7.40 1.33
N PHE A 80 1.63 -6.13 1.36
CA PHE A 80 0.68 -5.67 2.38
C PHE A 80 -0.68 -6.34 2.23
N THR A 81 -1.23 -6.43 1.01
CA THR A 81 -2.49 -7.14 0.72
C THR A 81 -2.49 -8.55 1.32
N ALA A 82 -1.41 -9.33 1.09
CA ALA A 82 -1.29 -10.69 1.61
C ALA A 82 -1.14 -10.71 3.14
N TRP A 83 -0.35 -9.78 3.69
CA TRP A 83 -0.23 -9.62 5.13
C TRP A 83 -1.59 -9.29 5.77
N ALA A 84 -2.30 -8.28 5.26
CA ALA A 84 -3.58 -7.85 5.77
C ALA A 84 -4.62 -8.98 5.72
N ALA A 85 -4.75 -9.68 4.60
CA ALA A 85 -5.68 -10.80 4.44
C ALA A 85 -5.40 -11.95 5.42
N THR A 86 -4.14 -12.14 5.85
CA THR A 86 -3.79 -13.17 6.83
C THR A 86 -3.94 -12.71 8.28
N GLN A 87 -3.84 -11.41 8.54
CA GLN A 87 -3.90 -10.84 9.89
C GLN A 87 -5.31 -10.43 10.31
N TYR A 88 -6.11 -9.90 9.39
CA TYR A 88 -7.46 -9.39 9.65
C TYR A 88 -8.52 -10.40 9.20
N LYS A 89 -8.76 -11.40 10.03
CA LYS A 89 -9.74 -12.46 9.75
C LYS A 89 -11.15 -11.89 9.64
N GLY A 90 -11.87 -12.31 8.59
CA GLY A 90 -13.24 -11.86 8.33
C GLY A 90 -13.34 -10.46 7.68
N CYS A 91 -12.23 -9.81 7.37
CA CYS A 91 -12.20 -8.64 6.52
C CYS A 91 -12.00 -9.05 5.05
N ARG A 92 -12.67 -8.35 4.14
CA ARG A 92 -12.31 -8.38 2.72
C ARG A 92 -11.29 -7.28 2.43
N VAL A 93 -10.45 -7.49 1.42
CA VAL A 93 -9.45 -6.50 1.00
C VAL A 93 -9.78 -6.00 -0.41
N VAL A 94 -9.74 -4.68 -0.60
CA VAL A 94 -9.81 -4.04 -1.92
C VAL A 94 -8.45 -3.39 -2.17
N ALA A 95 -7.68 -3.97 -3.11
CA ALA A 95 -6.32 -3.57 -3.41
C ALA A 95 -6.24 -2.86 -4.76
N LEU A 96 -5.77 -1.63 -4.78
CA LEU A 96 -5.60 -0.80 -5.97
C LEU A 96 -4.11 -0.71 -6.32
N GLU A 97 -3.77 -1.05 -7.55
CA GLU A 97 -2.44 -0.91 -8.11
C GLU A 97 -2.53 -0.42 -9.56
N PRO A 98 -1.97 0.77 -9.89
CA PRO A 98 -2.06 1.32 -11.24
C PRO A 98 -1.19 0.61 -12.26
N SER A 99 0.05 0.24 -11.91
CA SER A 99 0.99 -0.37 -12.84
C SER A 99 0.49 -1.73 -13.34
N SER A 100 0.41 -1.89 -14.64
CA SER A 100 0.00 -3.16 -15.27
C SER A 100 0.92 -4.31 -14.86
N ARG A 101 2.22 -4.04 -14.74
CA ARG A 101 3.25 -5.00 -14.34
C ARG A 101 3.09 -5.44 -12.88
N MET A 102 2.94 -4.48 -11.95
CA MET A 102 2.79 -4.78 -10.53
C MET A 102 1.44 -5.41 -10.23
N CYS A 103 0.37 -4.92 -10.87
CA CYS A 103 -0.96 -5.48 -10.75
C CYS A 103 -1.05 -6.94 -11.23
N ALA A 104 -0.28 -7.32 -12.25
CA ALA A 104 -0.18 -8.72 -12.68
C ALA A 104 0.47 -9.60 -11.59
N ALA A 105 1.57 -9.14 -10.98
CA ALA A 105 2.23 -9.83 -9.87
C ALA A 105 1.32 -9.91 -8.63
N LEU A 106 0.60 -8.83 -8.31
CA LEU A 106 -0.41 -8.80 -7.23
C LEU A 106 -1.48 -9.88 -7.44
N ARG A 107 -2.06 -9.98 -8.65
CA ARG A 107 -3.05 -11.03 -8.96
C ARG A 107 -2.47 -12.44 -8.82
N GLU A 108 -1.24 -12.65 -9.27
CA GLU A 108 -0.54 -13.92 -9.10
C GLU A 108 -0.35 -14.25 -7.61
N ASN A 109 0.04 -13.28 -6.80
CA ASN A 109 0.24 -13.45 -5.36
C ASN A 109 -1.07 -13.76 -4.62
N VAL A 110 -2.16 -13.09 -4.97
CA VAL A 110 -3.50 -13.37 -4.43
C VAL A 110 -3.92 -14.81 -4.75
N ALA A 111 -3.74 -15.25 -6.01
CA ALA A 111 -4.08 -16.59 -6.44
C ALA A 111 -3.19 -17.66 -5.79
N ALA A 112 -1.87 -17.48 -5.81
CA ALA A 112 -0.90 -18.41 -5.22
C ALA A 112 -1.06 -18.55 -3.71
N SER A 113 -1.43 -17.48 -3.02
CA SER A 113 -1.71 -17.46 -1.58
C SER A 113 -3.15 -17.90 -1.24
N ARG A 114 -3.98 -18.22 -2.24
CA ARG A 114 -5.38 -18.64 -2.09
C ARG A 114 -6.23 -17.67 -1.25
N LEU A 115 -5.99 -16.37 -1.42
CA LEU A 115 -6.72 -15.33 -0.70
C LEU A 115 -8.09 -15.12 -1.36
N ARG A 116 -9.16 -15.57 -0.72
CA ARG A 116 -10.51 -15.60 -1.31
C ARG A 116 -11.22 -14.25 -1.26
N ASP A 117 -10.97 -13.47 -0.21
CA ASP A 117 -11.68 -12.21 0.07
C ASP A 117 -10.86 -10.99 -0.35
N VAL A 118 -10.09 -11.11 -1.44
CA VAL A 118 -9.28 -10.04 -2.01
C VAL A 118 -9.78 -9.67 -3.40
N THR A 119 -10.08 -8.40 -3.61
CA THR A 119 -10.43 -7.82 -4.92
C THR A 119 -9.28 -6.95 -5.40
N VAL A 120 -8.71 -7.28 -6.55
CA VAL A 120 -7.62 -6.51 -7.17
C VAL A 120 -8.16 -5.60 -8.26
N VAL A 121 -7.85 -4.32 -8.16
CA VAL A 121 -8.29 -3.26 -9.07
C VAL A 121 -7.08 -2.63 -9.73
N GLN A 122 -7.00 -2.69 -11.06
CA GLN A 122 -5.95 -1.98 -11.79
C GLN A 122 -6.39 -0.53 -11.99
N ALA A 123 -6.05 0.32 -11.04
CA ALA A 123 -6.29 1.74 -11.05
C ALA A 123 -5.39 2.45 -10.02
N ALA A 124 -5.05 3.70 -10.29
CA ALA A 124 -4.56 4.62 -9.27
C ALA A 124 -5.73 5.17 -8.45
N CYS A 125 -5.44 5.70 -7.27
CA CYS A 125 -6.34 6.58 -6.54
C CYS A 125 -5.79 8.02 -6.59
N GLY A 126 -6.67 9.02 -6.65
CA GLY A 126 -6.26 10.41 -6.72
C GLY A 126 -7.42 11.37 -6.47
N ALA A 127 -7.16 12.68 -6.56
CA ALA A 127 -8.14 13.74 -6.29
C ALA A 127 -9.36 13.71 -7.24
N LYS A 128 -9.17 13.28 -8.49
CA LYS A 128 -10.21 13.31 -9.53
C LYS A 128 -10.20 12.02 -10.34
N ALA A 129 -11.38 11.47 -10.60
CA ALA A 129 -11.55 10.33 -11.49
C ALA A 129 -11.20 10.67 -12.95
N GLY A 130 -10.66 9.68 -13.66
CA GLY A 130 -10.30 9.85 -15.07
C GLY A 130 -9.14 8.97 -15.51
N LYS A 131 -8.22 9.57 -16.27
CA LYS A 131 -6.97 8.94 -16.70
C LYS A 131 -5.80 9.87 -16.36
N ALA A 132 -4.67 9.29 -16.00
CA ALA A 132 -3.43 10.01 -15.77
C ALA A 132 -2.25 9.23 -16.36
N THR A 133 -1.13 9.89 -16.53
CA THR A 133 0.14 9.24 -16.84
C THR A 133 0.75 8.73 -15.52
N LEU A 134 1.15 7.47 -15.50
CA LEU A 134 1.98 6.90 -14.45
C LEU A 134 3.45 7.09 -14.84
N TYR A 135 4.25 7.53 -13.91
CA TYR A 135 5.67 7.78 -14.10
C TYR A 135 6.49 6.83 -13.25
N ALA A 136 7.61 6.33 -13.78
CA ALA A 136 8.56 5.50 -13.08
C ALA A 136 9.74 6.32 -12.54
N ARG A 137 10.03 6.17 -11.25
CA ARG A 137 11.20 6.73 -10.60
C ARG A 137 12.31 5.68 -10.55
N GLY A 138 13.21 5.69 -11.57
CA GLY A 138 14.33 4.76 -11.63
C GLY A 138 13.94 3.28 -11.82
N ALA A 139 14.82 2.37 -11.40
CA ALA A 139 14.67 0.91 -11.59
C ALA A 139 13.92 0.21 -10.44
N GLU A 140 13.56 0.90 -9.38
CA GLU A 140 13.12 0.31 -8.10
C GLU A 140 11.60 0.28 -7.89
N GLY A 141 10.80 0.40 -8.97
CA GLY A 141 9.35 0.19 -8.91
C GLY A 141 8.53 1.28 -8.21
N MET A 142 9.14 2.36 -7.79
CA MET A 142 8.44 3.51 -7.22
C MET A 142 7.72 4.26 -8.35
N ASN A 143 6.42 4.04 -8.47
CA ASN A 143 5.59 4.63 -9.51
C ASN A 143 4.72 5.75 -8.93
N SER A 144 4.74 6.92 -9.55
CA SER A 144 4.01 8.11 -9.11
C SER A 144 3.07 8.64 -10.18
N LEU A 145 2.02 9.33 -9.77
CA LEU A 145 1.19 10.16 -10.67
C LEU A 145 1.83 11.53 -10.96
N TYR A 146 2.93 11.85 -10.32
CA TYR A 146 3.65 13.10 -10.50
C TYR A 146 4.87 12.90 -11.41
N PRO A 147 5.15 13.84 -12.34
CA PRO A 147 6.23 13.69 -13.32
C PRO A 147 7.62 13.93 -12.74
N LYS A 148 7.73 14.39 -11.51
CA LYS A 148 9.01 14.71 -10.84
C LYS A 148 8.84 14.71 -9.32
N ASP A 149 9.95 14.50 -8.61
CA ASP A 149 10.01 14.67 -7.17
C ASP A 149 10.18 16.15 -6.76
N ASN A 150 10.22 16.40 -5.45
CA ASN A 150 10.43 17.72 -4.88
C ASN A 150 11.84 18.30 -5.14
N TYR A 151 12.77 17.47 -5.52
CA TYR A 151 14.16 17.86 -5.83
C TYR A 151 14.35 18.16 -7.31
N GLY A 152 13.28 18.05 -8.13
CA GLY A 152 13.29 18.35 -9.55
C GLY A 152 13.78 17.22 -10.45
N SER A 153 13.96 16.00 -9.92
CA SER A 153 14.28 14.84 -10.73
C SER A 153 13.07 14.47 -11.58
N GLU A 154 13.25 14.45 -12.90
CA GLU A 154 12.18 14.08 -13.83
C GLU A 154 12.05 12.56 -13.94
N PHE A 155 10.81 12.06 -13.93
CA PHE A 155 10.51 10.65 -14.07
C PHE A 155 10.12 10.30 -15.50
N GLN A 156 10.38 9.06 -15.88
CA GLN A 156 9.98 8.57 -17.20
C GLN A 156 8.50 8.23 -17.21
N SER A 157 7.79 8.68 -18.25
CA SER A 157 6.41 8.25 -18.51
C SER A 157 6.39 6.74 -18.76
N LEU A 158 5.59 6.01 -18.00
CA LEU A 158 5.49 4.55 -18.06
C LEU A 158 4.25 4.10 -18.85
N GLU A 159 3.07 4.44 -18.38
CA GLU A 159 1.80 4.05 -18.99
C GLU A 159 0.67 5.02 -18.62
N THR A 160 -0.42 4.99 -19.40
CA THR A 160 -1.66 5.71 -19.04
C THR A 160 -2.53 4.79 -18.19
N VAL A 161 -2.90 5.26 -17.01
CA VAL A 161 -3.66 4.49 -16.03
C VAL A 161 -5.03 5.13 -15.76
N ARG A 162 -5.97 4.30 -15.35
CA ARG A 162 -7.25 4.76 -14.79
C ARG A 162 -7.01 5.35 -13.40
N VAL A 163 -7.69 6.46 -13.09
CA VAL A 163 -7.73 7.05 -11.75
C VAL A 163 -9.16 6.95 -11.20
N MET A 164 -9.29 6.56 -9.97
CA MET A 164 -10.52 6.58 -9.16
C MET A 164 -10.32 7.53 -7.99
N THR A 165 -11.37 8.19 -7.54
CA THR A 165 -11.34 8.87 -6.24
C THR A 165 -11.56 7.86 -5.11
N LEU A 166 -11.26 8.25 -3.87
CA LEU A 166 -11.57 7.43 -2.71
C LEU A 166 -13.08 7.19 -2.60
N ASP A 167 -13.89 8.20 -2.91
CA ASP A 167 -15.35 8.10 -2.94
C ASP A 167 -15.85 7.08 -3.97
N ASP A 168 -15.24 7.06 -5.18
CA ASP A 168 -15.55 6.04 -6.20
C ASP A 168 -15.25 4.63 -5.72
N VAL A 169 -14.12 4.45 -5.00
CA VAL A 169 -13.74 3.14 -4.42
C VAL A 169 -14.79 2.71 -3.41
N PHE A 170 -15.17 3.57 -2.47
CA PHE A 170 -16.16 3.27 -1.45
C PHE A 170 -17.53 2.95 -2.05
N HIS A 171 -17.97 3.75 -3.02
CA HIS A 171 -19.24 3.52 -3.73
C HIS A 171 -19.23 2.21 -4.53
N ARG A 172 -18.20 2.01 -5.38
CA ARG A 172 -18.09 0.84 -6.27
C ARG A 172 -18.07 -0.49 -5.52
N PHE A 173 -17.40 -0.54 -4.37
CA PHE A 173 -17.23 -1.76 -3.59
C PHE A 173 -18.17 -1.84 -2.39
N ALA A 174 -19.17 -0.95 -2.31
CA ALA A 174 -20.17 -0.88 -1.24
C ALA A 174 -19.50 -0.95 0.16
N ILE A 175 -18.55 -0.03 0.41
CA ILE A 175 -17.78 0.01 1.65
C ILE A 175 -18.55 0.86 2.66
N GLU A 176 -19.27 0.20 3.57
CA GLU A 176 -19.98 0.87 4.67
C GLU A 176 -19.08 1.06 5.90
N ARG A 177 -18.03 0.22 6.03
CA ARG A 177 -17.08 0.25 7.13
C ARG A 177 -15.70 -0.13 6.63
N CYS A 178 -14.76 0.81 6.66
CA CYS A 178 -13.36 0.60 6.34
C CYS A 178 -12.56 0.43 7.64
N ALA A 179 -12.18 -0.80 7.94
CA ALA A 179 -11.44 -1.14 9.14
C ALA A 179 -9.99 -0.59 9.11
N LEU A 180 -9.42 -0.50 7.90
CA LEU A 180 -8.10 0.09 7.68
C LEU A 180 -8.00 0.61 6.24
N LEU A 181 -7.65 1.87 6.09
CA LEU A 181 -7.23 2.49 4.84
C LEU A 181 -5.70 2.58 4.85
N LYS A 182 -5.03 1.83 3.99
CA LYS A 182 -3.59 1.98 3.74
C LYS A 182 -3.40 2.86 2.52
N LEU A 183 -2.50 3.83 2.62
CA LEU A 183 -2.08 4.73 1.55
C LEU A 183 -0.56 4.70 1.45
N ASP A 184 -0.07 4.41 0.26
CA ASP A 184 1.35 4.41 -0.08
C ASP A 184 1.40 4.46 -1.61
N CYS A 185 1.33 5.65 -2.13
CA CYS A 185 1.12 5.93 -3.55
C CYS A 185 2.02 7.04 -4.08
N GLU A 186 3.19 7.18 -3.45
CA GLU A 186 4.30 8.00 -3.94
C GLU A 186 3.88 9.44 -4.25
N GLY A 187 3.21 10.06 -3.27
CA GLY A 187 2.86 11.48 -3.27
C GLY A 187 1.40 11.82 -3.47
N ALA A 188 0.54 10.88 -3.86
CA ALA A 188 -0.88 11.16 -4.04
C ALA A 188 -1.71 11.15 -2.74
N GLU A 189 -1.11 10.81 -1.60
CA GLU A 189 -1.78 10.62 -0.30
C GLU A 189 -2.55 11.87 0.14
N TYR A 190 -1.92 13.04 0.03
CA TYR A 190 -2.52 14.33 0.36
C TYR A 190 -3.73 14.63 -0.52
N ASP A 191 -3.55 14.46 -1.82
CA ASP A 191 -4.60 14.71 -2.80
C ASP A 191 -5.80 13.79 -2.59
N ILE A 192 -5.56 12.52 -2.26
CA ILE A 192 -6.61 11.55 -1.97
C ILE A 192 -7.41 11.97 -0.74
N LEU A 193 -6.73 12.26 0.38
CA LEU A 193 -7.40 12.57 1.63
C LEU A 193 -8.09 13.93 1.62
N PHE A 194 -7.44 14.98 1.11
CA PHE A 194 -8.00 16.34 1.10
C PHE A 194 -9.19 16.48 0.15
N ASN A 195 -9.33 15.61 -0.85
CA ASN A 195 -10.44 15.62 -1.79
C ASN A 195 -11.50 14.54 -1.52
N ALA A 196 -11.32 13.71 -0.49
CA ALA A 196 -12.33 12.73 -0.09
C ALA A 196 -13.48 13.42 0.63
N ALA A 197 -14.72 12.99 0.34
CA ALA A 197 -15.91 13.50 1.03
C ALA A 197 -15.91 13.09 2.50
N ASP A 198 -16.39 13.97 3.39
CA ASP A 198 -16.49 13.69 4.82
C ASP A 198 -17.28 12.39 5.08
N VAL A 199 -18.37 12.15 4.33
CA VAL A 199 -19.17 10.92 4.45
C VAL A 199 -18.37 9.64 4.12
N THR A 200 -17.34 9.73 3.29
CA THR A 200 -16.42 8.63 2.98
C THR A 200 -15.43 8.44 4.12
N LEU A 201 -14.83 9.52 4.59
CA LEU A 201 -13.89 9.50 5.70
C LEU A 201 -14.56 9.04 7.00
N ASP A 202 -15.84 9.36 7.23
CA ASP A 202 -16.60 8.91 8.40
C ASP A 202 -16.73 7.39 8.51
N ARG A 203 -16.61 6.67 7.40
CA ARG A 203 -16.61 5.20 7.36
C ARG A 203 -15.25 4.58 7.65
N VAL A 204 -14.18 5.40 7.74
CA VAL A 204 -12.81 4.93 7.98
C VAL A 204 -12.53 4.91 9.49
N GLU A 205 -12.14 3.76 10.00
CA GLU A 205 -11.78 3.60 11.41
C GLU A 205 -10.30 3.89 11.68
N ARG A 206 -9.45 3.48 10.74
CA ARG A 206 -7.99 3.65 10.85
C ARG A 206 -7.38 3.98 9.50
N ILE A 207 -6.34 4.81 9.54
CA ILE A 207 -5.50 5.11 8.40
C ILE A 207 -4.07 4.73 8.77
N ALA A 208 -3.37 4.04 7.88
CA ALA A 208 -1.94 3.82 7.95
C ALA A 208 -1.35 4.22 6.60
N MET A 209 -0.42 5.17 6.60
CA MET A 209 0.12 5.68 5.35
C MET A 209 1.62 5.98 5.47
N GLU A 210 2.31 5.85 4.35
CA GLU A 210 3.55 6.54 4.13
C GLU A 210 3.24 7.96 3.65
N TYR A 211 3.87 8.97 4.25
CA TYR A 211 3.73 10.35 3.82
C TYR A 211 5.06 10.87 3.29
N HIS A 212 5.01 11.70 2.27
CA HIS A 212 6.17 12.29 1.63
C HIS A 212 6.21 13.79 1.91
N VAL A 213 7.35 14.28 2.40
CA VAL A 213 7.52 15.70 2.74
C VAL A 213 7.62 16.54 1.46
N GLY A 214 7.05 17.73 1.49
CA GLY A 214 7.17 18.73 0.41
C GLY A 214 6.21 18.55 -0.76
N LEU A 215 5.38 17.50 -0.79
CA LEU A 215 4.42 17.27 -1.89
C LEU A 215 3.13 18.09 -1.74
N ALA A 216 2.80 18.54 -0.53
CA ALA A 216 1.64 19.40 -0.30
C ALA A 216 2.01 20.61 0.58
N PRO A 217 1.32 21.75 0.40
CA PRO A 217 1.46 22.88 1.31
C PRO A 217 1.12 22.48 2.76
N GLY A 218 1.98 22.83 3.71
CA GLY A 218 1.78 22.54 5.13
C GLY A 218 2.29 21.17 5.61
N GLY A 219 2.79 20.34 4.69
CA GLY A 219 3.44 19.07 5.04
C GLY A 219 2.60 18.10 5.89
N PRO A 220 3.24 17.22 6.68
CA PRO A 220 2.55 16.27 7.54
C PRO A 220 1.70 16.92 8.64
N GLU A 221 2.01 18.14 9.07
CA GLU A 221 1.21 18.90 10.01
C GLU A 221 -0.18 19.22 9.45
N ALA A 222 -0.28 19.57 8.15
CA ALA A 222 -1.56 19.79 7.50
C ALA A 222 -2.42 18.51 7.44
N LEU A 223 -1.79 17.34 7.24
CA LEU A 223 -2.49 16.04 7.34
C LEU A 223 -3.04 15.79 8.74
N ARG A 224 -2.22 16.04 9.76
CA ARG A 224 -2.66 15.88 11.16
C ARG A 224 -3.86 16.77 11.43
N ASP A 225 -3.75 18.06 11.16
CA ASP A 225 -4.80 19.04 11.47
C ASP A 225 -6.09 18.72 10.68
N PHE A 226 -5.95 18.26 9.44
CA PHE A 226 -7.06 17.79 8.61
C PHE A 226 -7.77 16.57 9.21
N LEU A 227 -7.01 15.61 9.73
CA LEU A 227 -7.53 14.37 10.32
C LEU A 227 -8.06 14.59 11.75
N ASP A 228 -7.40 15.44 12.55
CA ASP A 228 -7.84 15.77 13.91
C ASP A 228 -9.24 16.38 13.94
N VAL A 229 -9.52 17.36 13.07
CA VAL A 229 -10.87 17.98 13.00
C VAL A 229 -11.94 17.01 12.51
N ARG A 230 -11.54 15.86 11.93
CA ARG A 230 -12.42 14.77 11.49
C ARG A 230 -12.51 13.61 12.47
N GLY A 231 -12.01 13.80 13.70
CA GLY A 231 -12.13 12.83 14.78
C GLY A 231 -11.11 11.70 14.74
N PHE A 232 -9.91 11.94 14.22
CA PHE A 232 -8.80 11.00 14.29
C PHE A 232 -7.74 11.47 15.29
N SER A 233 -7.17 10.52 16.04
CA SER A 233 -5.92 10.72 16.76
C SER A 233 -4.76 10.31 15.87
N VAL A 234 -3.81 11.20 15.62
CA VAL A 234 -2.73 11.02 14.65
C VAL A 234 -1.38 10.87 15.34
N ARG A 235 -0.57 9.92 14.87
CA ARG A 235 0.82 9.71 15.28
C ARG A 235 1.72 9.61 14.06
N TYR A 236 2.93 10.13 14.18
CA TYR A 236 3.97 10.07 13.14
C TYR A 236 5.16 9.23 13.58
N SER A 237 5.81 8.63 12.60
CA SER A 237 7.11 7.98 12.71
C SER A 237 7.94 8.43 11.51
N PRO A 238 8.77 9.49 11.63
CA PRO A 238 9.57 9.96 10.50
C PRO A 238 10.60 8.91 10.08
N LEU A 239 10.93 8.88 8.79
CA LEU A 239 12.04 8.12 8.26
C LEU A 239 13.38 8.78 8.62
N ALA A 240 14.45 8.03 8.59
CA ALA A 240 15.78 8.50 9.00
C ALA A 240 16.36 9.60 8.08
N ASP A 241 15.90 9.69 6.85
CA ASP A 241 16.30 10.69 5.85
C ASP A 241 15.44 11.97 5.89
N GLU A 242 14.40 12.00 6.74
CA GLU A 242 13.45 13.10 6.87
C GLU A 242 12.66 13.43 5.58
N GLU A 243 12.79 12.63 4.51
CA GLU A 243 12.05 12.83 3.25
C GLU A 243 10.59 12.38 3.34
N GLY A 244 10.24 11.63 4.39
CA GLY A 244 8.91 11.11 4.64
C GLY A 244 8.79 10.40 5.98
N GLY A 245 7.77 9.57 6.10
CA GLY A 245 7.55 8.75 7.29
C GLY A 245 6.22 8.02 7.25
N TYR A 246 5.95 7.33 8.36
CA TYR A 246 4.67 6.67 8.55
C TYR A 246 3.74 7.50 9.42
N LEU A 247 2.48 7.59 9.00
CA LEU A 247 1.40 8.20 9.76
C LEU A 247 0.36 7.12 10.09
N HIS A 248 -0.01 7.07 11.36
CA HIS A 248 -1.10 6.25 11.85
C HIS A 248 -2.18 7.14 12.44
N ALA A 249 -3.41 6.99 11.97
CA ALA A 249 -4.56 7.69 12.51
C ALA A 249 -5.64 6.70 12.93
N VAL A 250 -6.22 6.91 14.10
CA VAL A 250 -7.30 6.08 14.65
C VAL A 250 -8.45 6.99 15.02
N ARG A 251 -9.65 6.65 14.52
CA ARG A 251 -10.86 7.41 14.84
C ARG A 251 -11.22 7.24 16.31
N TRP A 252 -11.47 8.35 16.98
CA TRP A 252 -12.03 8.30 18.35
C TRP A 252 -13.48 7.85 18.27
N ARG A 253 -13.88 7.08 19.24
CA ARG A 253 -15.29 6.67 19.44
C ARG A 253 -15.95 7.60 20.43
#